data_c26f9092250721cbad42bede87ea392e
#
_entry.id   c26f9092250721cbad42bede87ea392e
#
_cell.length_a   1.000
_cell.length_b   1.000
_cell.length_c   1.000
_cell.angle_alpha   90.00
_cell.angle_beta   90.00
_cell.angle_gamma   90.00
#
_symmetry.space_group_name_H-M   'P 1'
#
loop_
_entity.id
_entity.type
_entity.pdbx_description
1 polymer ?
#
loop_
_entity_poly.entity_id
_entity_poly.type
_entity_poly.pdbx_seq_one_letter_code
_entity_poly.pdbx_strand_id
1 'polypeptide(L)'
;MADMQLRGKSIAAVARDVAEGFFTINPLVLKKFDPEGYKALHQQLKKLQTLVRGEKFPLHDALALRNRNARLQRLHGAVIILEHSAKERKIML
;
A
#
# COMPACT_ATOMS: atom_id res chain seq x y z
N MET A 1 13.32 -17.37 7.70
CA MET A 1 12.25 -16.79 6.89
C MET A 1 12.84 -15.83 5.89
N ALA A 2 12.45 -15.95 4.64
CA ALA A 2 12.93 -15.01 3.65
C ALA A 2 12.37 -13.62 3.93
N ASP A 3 13.21 -12.62 3.81
CA ASP A 3 12.75 -11.25 3.92
C ASP A 3 11.84 -10.91 2.76
N MET A 4 10.65 -10.44 3.07
CA MET A 4 9.73 -9.96 2.06
C MET A 4 10.23 -8.61 1.58
N GLN A 5 10.90 -8.62 0.45
CA GLN A 5 11.52 -7.41 -0.08
C GLN A 5 11.19 -7.22 -1.54
N LEU A 6 11.13 -5.98 -1.94
CA LEU A 6 11.03 -5.58 -3.34
C LEU A 6 12.09 -4.50 -3.56
N ARG A 7 12.99 -4.73 -4.53
CA ARG A 7 14.09 -3.80 -4.83
C ARG A 7 14.95 -3.51 -3.61
N GLY A 8 15.15 -4.52 -2.76
CA GLY A 8 15.94 -4.36 -1.55
C GLY A 8 15.24 -3.64 -0.41
N LYS A 9 13.95 -3.35 -0.54
CA LYS A 9 13.17 -2.68 0.49
C LYS A 9 12.23 -3.66 1.18
N SER A 10 12.01 -3.45 2.46
CA SER A 10 11.03 -4.24 3.20
C SER A 10 9.61 -3.95 2.69
N ILE A 11 8.69 -4.86 2.98
CA ILE A 11 7.28 -4.67 2.59
C ILE A 11 6.70 -3.40 3.22
N ALA A 12 7.07 -3.11 4.47
CA ALA A 12 6.61 -1.89 5.13
C ALA A 12 7.11 -0.63 4.40
N ALA A 13 8.38 -0.65 3.95
CA ALA A 13 8.94 0.47 3.21
C ALA A 13 8.27 0.63 1.84
N VAL A 14 7.97 -0.48 1.17
CA VAL A 14 7.25 -0.45 -0.10
C VAL A 14 5.87 0.18 0.08
N ALA A 15 5.15 -0.19 1.13
CA ALA A 15 3.84 0.37 1.41
C ALA A 15 3.91 1.88 1.65
N ARG A 16 4.93 2.34 2.37
CA ARG A 16 5.14 3.78 2.60
C ARG A 16 5.45 4.51 1.29
N ASP A 17 6.27 3.91 0.42
CA ASP A 17 6.57 4.49 -0.88
C ASP A 17 5.33 4.62 -1.75
N VAL A 18 4.42 3.66 -1.67
CA VAL A 18 3.13 3.74 -2.37
C VAL A 18 2.33 4.94 -1.86
N ALA A 19 2.25 5.10 -0.54
CA ALA A 19 1.50 6.20 0.06
C ALA A 19 2.07 7.56 -0.36
N GLU A 20 3.40 7.65 -0.45
CA GLU A 20 4.06 8.92 -0.80
C GLU A 20 4.16 9.15 -2.32
N GLY A 21 3.69 8.20 -3.13
CA GLY A 21 3.71 8.34 -4.58
C GLY A 21 5.02 7.99 -5.23
N PHE A 22 5.96 7.40 -4.50
CA PHE A 22 7.27 7.03 -5.04
C PHE A 22 7.27 5.68 -5.75
N PHE A 23 6.20 4.92 -5.59
CA PHE A 23 6.10 3.59 -6.16
C PHE A 23 4.64 3.27 -6.45
N THR A 24 4.39 2.70 -7.61
CA THR A 24 3.05 2.30 -8.03
C THR A 24 2.99 0.78 -8.11
N ILE A 25 1.99 0.21 -7.46
CA ILE A 25 1.74 -1.22 -7.53
C ILE A 25 0.99 -1.54 -8.82
N ASN A 26 1.42 -2.59 -9.48
CA ASN A 26 0.76 -3.09 -10.69
C ASN A 26 0.90 -4.62 -10.73
N PRO A 27 0.13 -5.32 -11.58
CA PRO A 27 0.19 -6.78 -11.62
C PRO A 27 1.58 -7.34 -11.97
N LEU A 28 2.37 -6.64 -12.76
CA LEU A 28 3.72 -7.10 -13.10
C LEU A 28 4.63 -7.15 -11.88
N VAL A 29 4.54 -6.13 -11.03
CA VAL A 29 5.28 -6.10 -9.78
C VAL A 29 4.81 -7.20 -8.85
N LEU A 30 3.49 -7.39 -8.76
CA LEU A 30 2.90 -8.37 -7.86
C LEU A 30 3.19 -9.81 -8.25
N LYS A 31 3.49 -10.07 -9.53
CA LYS A 31 3.86 -11.42 -9.97
C LYS A 31 5.09 -11.97 -9.25
N LYS A 32 5.94 -11.09 -8.74
CA LYS A 32 7.14 -11.49 -8.02
C LYS A 32 6.87 -11.92 -6.59
N PHE A 33 5.67 -11.70 -6.10
CA PHE A 33 5.30 -12.02 -4.74
C PHE A 33 4.66 -13.40 -4.66
N ASP A 34 5.00 -14.12 -3.58
CA ASP A 34 4.28 -15.34 -3.22
C ASP A 34 3.01 -14.95 -2.44
N PRO A 35 2.13 -15.93 -2.11
CA PRO A 35 0.92 -15.61 -1.37
C PRO A 35 1.16 -14.91 -0.04
N GLU A 36 2.25 -15.24 0.65
CA GLU A 36 2.58 -14.57 1.91
C GLU A 36 2.98 -13.12 1.69
N GLY A 37 3.69 -12.85 0.58
CA GLY A 37 4.02 -11.49 0.20
C GLY A 37 2.79 -10.65 -0.08
N TYR A 38 1.80 -11.22 -0.76
CA TYR A 38 0.51 -10.56 -0.98
C TYR A 38 -0.16 -10.20 0.35
N LYS A 39 -0.22 -11.16 1.27
CA LYS A 39 -0.84 -10.93 2.58
C LYS A 39 -0.10 -9.87 3.37
N ALA A 40 1.24 -9.93 3.39
CA ALA A 40 2.04 -8.97 4.13
C ALA A 40 1.85 -7.55 3.58
N LEU A 41 1.90 -7.40 2.26
CA LEU A 41 1.70 -6.10 1.64
C LEU A 41 0.29 -5.57 1.88
N HIS A 42 -0.72 -6.43 1.76
CA HIS A 42 -2.10 -6.07 2.03
C HIS A 42 -2.27 -5.53 3.46
N GLN A 43 -1.69 -6.23 4.44
CA GLN A 43 -1.74 -5.80 5.83
C GLN A 43 -1.08 -4.44 6.03
N GLN A 44 0.09 -4.23 5.43
CA GLN A 44 0.79 -2.97 5.57
C GLN A 44 0.03 -1.81 4.93
N LEU A 45 -0.55 -2.03 3.76
CA LEU A 45 -1.36 -1.01 3.09
C LEU A 45 -2.58 -0.65 3.92
N LYS A 46 -3.28 -1.65 4.44
CA LYS A 46 -4.46 -1.42 5.29
C LYS A 46 -4.09 -0.69 6.58
N LYS A 47 -2.97 -1.07 7.18
CA LYS A 47 -2.48 -0.41 8.38
C LYS A 47 -2.18 1.07 8.12
N LEU A 48 -1.53 1.37 7.01
CA LEU A 48 -1.26 2.76 6.63
C LEU A 48 -2.54 3.55 6.37
N GLN A 49 -3.53 2.93 5.73
CA GLN A 49 -4.83 3.59 5.54
C GLN A 49 -5.42 4.02 6.89
N THR A 50 -5.39 3.13 7.87
CA THR A 50 -5.90 3.43 9.19
C THR A 50 -5.12 4.55 9.85
N LEU A 51 -3.78 4.51 9.76
CA LEU A 51 -2.94 5.53 10.34
C LEU A 51 -3.19 6.90 9.71
N VAL A 52 -3.28 6.96 8.38
CA VAL A 52 -3.49 8.23 7.68
C VAL A 52 -4.86 8.80 8.00
N ARG A 53 -5.89 7.95 8.06
CA ARG A 53 -7.24 8.41 8.43
C ARG A 53 -7.28 8.99 9.83
N GLY A 54 -6.46 8.45 10.74
CA GLY A 54 -6.41 8.92 12.11
C GLY A 54 -5.51 10.11 12.34
N GLU A 55 -4.76 10.56 11.33
CA GLU A 55 -3.89 11.72 11.49
C GLU A 55 -4.69 12.99 11.71
N LYS A 56 -4.25 13.78 12.68
CA LYS A 56 -4.82 15.10 12.92
C LYS A 56 -4.18 16.10 11.98
N PHE A 57 -4.97 17.02 11.47
CA PHE A 57 -4.47 18.11 10.63
C PHE A 57 -5.22 19.38 10.98
N PRO A 58 -4.57 20.55 10.82
CA PRO A 58 -5.25 21.83 11.06
C PRO A 58 -6.40 22.02 10.05
N LEU A 59 -7.56 22.41 10.57
CA LEU A 59 -8.75 22.58 9.74
C LEU A 59 -8.57 23.61 8.63
N HIS A 60 -7.67 24.56 8.83
CA HIS A 60 -7.42 25.63 7.88
C HIS A 60 -6.23 25.37 6.97
N ASP A 61 -5.60 24.22 7.09
CA ASP A 61 -4.44 23.87 6.26
C ASP A 61 -4.89 23.04 5.05
N ALA A 62 -5.21 23.72 3.97
CA ALA A 62 -5.67 23.09 2.74
C ALA A 62 -4.62 22.17 2.14
N LEU A 63 -3.34 22.53 2.27
CA LEU A 63 -2.26 21.69 1.72
C LEU A 63 -2.15 20.37 2.49
N ALA A 64 -2.20 20.42 3.82
CA ALA A 64 -2.14 19.22 4.64
C ALA A 64 -3.32 18.29 4.34
N LEU A 65 -4.51 18.86 4.19
CA LEU A 65 -5.71 18.10 3.84
C LEU A 65 -5.56 17.44 2.46
N ARG A 66 -5.07 18.19 1.50
CA ARG A 66 -4.86 17.67 0.14
C ARG A 66 -3.84 16.54 0.13
N ASN A 67 -2.75 16.70 0.85
CA ASN A 67 -1.70 15.67 0.94
C ASN A 67 -2.24 14.40 1.59
N ARG A 68 -3.04 14.56 2.65
CA ARG A 68 -3.68 13.43 3.33
C ARG A 68 -4.59 12.68 2.36
N ASN A 69 -5.44 13.40 1.65
CA ASN A 69 -6.38 12.79 0.70
C ASN A 69 -5.64 12.10 -0.44
N ALA A 70 -4.55 12.67 -0.92
CA ALA A 70 -3.74 12.05 -1.97
C ALA A 70 -3.13 10.73 -1.49
N ARG A 71 -2.62 10.69 -0.25
CA ARG A 71 -2.08 9.46 0.32
C ARG A 71 -3.17 8.39 0.45
N LEU A 72 -4.35 8.77 0.92
CA LEU A 72 -5.47 7.83 1.03
C LEU A 72 -5.89 7.29 -0.33
N GLN A 73 -5.94 8.12 -1.35
CA GLN A 73 -6.27 7.67 -2.71
C GLN A 73 -5.25 6.68 -3.25
N ARG A 74 -3.95 6.95 -3.05
CA ARG A 74 -2.90 6.06 -3.50
C ARG A 74 -2.97 4.71 -2.80
N LEU A 75 -3.19 4.72 -1.50
CA LEU A 75 -3.32 3.49 -0.72
C LEU A 75 -4.56 2.71 -1.12
N HIS A 76 -5.69 3.39 -1.31
CA HIS A 76 -6.93 2.75 -1.73
C HIS A 76 -6.77 2.09 -3.10
N GLY A 77 -6.19 2.80 -4.06
CA GLY A 77 -5.95 2.25 -5.39
C GLY A 77 -5.03 1.04 -5.34
N ALA A 78 -3.97 1.10 -4.54
CA ALA A 78 -3.04 -0.02 -4.39
C ALA A 78 -3.72 -1.24 -3.78
N VAL A 79 -4.57 -1.05 -2.78
CA VAL A 79 -5.32 -2.14 -2.15
C VAL A 79 -6.24 -2.81 -3.17
N ILE A 80 -6.95 -2.01 -3.97
CA ILE A 80 -7.85 -2.55 -4.99
C ILE A 80 -7.08 -3.39 -6.02
N ILE A 81 -5.96 -2.87 -6.50
CA ILE A 81 -5.15 -3.59 -7.49
C ILE A 81 -4.62 -4.89 -6.89
N LEU A 82 -4.14 -4.84 -5.65
CA LEU A 82 -3.61 -6.01 -4.99
C LEU A 82 -4.70 -7.07 -4.75
N GLU A 83 -5.87 -6.65 -4.29
CA GLU A 83 -6.99 -7.56 -4.05
C GLU A 83 -7.46 -8.20 -5.35
N HIS A 84 -7.54 -7.43 -6.42
CA HIS A 84 -7.92 -7.96 -7.72
C HIS A 84 -6.90 -8.98 -8.22
N SER A 85 -5.61 -8.66 -8.13
CA SER A 85 -4.54 -9.57 -8.54
C SER A 85 -4.53 -10.84 -7.70
N ALA A 86 -4.75 -10.71 -6.39
CA ALA A 86 -4.83 -11.87 -5.50
C ALA A 86 -5.99 -12.78 -5.89
N LYS A 87 -7.13 -12.19 -6.21
CA LYS A 87 -8.31 -12.95 -6.63
C LYS A 87 -8.03 -13.73 -7.91
N GLU A 88 -7.38 -13.10 -8.89
CA GLU A 88 -7.03 -13.77 -10.14
C GLU A 88 -6.06 -14.92 -9.91
N ARG A 89 -5.17 -14.79 -8.95
CA ARG A 89 -4.22 -15.85 -8.59
C ARG A 89 -4.76 -16.80 -7.53
N LYS A 90 -6.01 -16.65 -7.13
CA LYS A 90 -6.69 -17.47 -6.11
C LYS A 90 -5.96 -17.44 -4.77
N ILE A 91 -5.47 -16.26 -4.40
CA ILE A 91 -4.84 -16.05 -3.11
C ILE A 91 -5.88 -15.46 -2.15
N MET A 92 -5.99 -16.07 -0.98
CA MET A 92 -6.90 -15.62 0.07
C MET A 92 -6.21 -14.53 0.91
N LEU A 93 -6.81 -13.37 1.00
CA LEU A 93 -6.28 -12.27 1.81
C LEU A 93 -7.03 -12.10 3.12
#